data_facaf51de1442829879d5f975f110852
#
_entry.id   facaf51de1442829879d5f975f110852
#
_cell.length_a   1.000
_cell.length_b   1.000
_cell.length_c   1.000
_cell.angle_alpha   90.00
_cell.angle_beta   90.00
_cell.angle_gamma   90.00
#
_symmetry.space_group_name_H-M   'P 1'
#
loop_
_entity.id
_entity.type
_entity.pdbx_description
1 polymer ?
#
loop_
_entity_poly.entity_id
_entity_poly.type
_entity_poly.pdbx_seq_one_letter_code
_entity_poly.pdbx_strand_id
1 'polypeptide(L)' 'MIEHPGILQPGSVIGLLGGGQLARMLVLAGHPLGFKFMVLDPDPEAPAAQVGAKHLPY' A
#
# COMPACT_ATOMS: atom_id res chain seq x y z
N MET A 1 -6.78 -6.89 1.80
CA MET A 1 -5.33 -7.04 2.06
C MET A 1 -4.91 -8.46 1.77
N ILE A 2 -3.82 -8.60 1.09
CA ILE A 2 -3.27 -9.92 0.81
C ILE A 2 -2.28 -10.25 1.89
N GLU A 3 -2.46 -11.40 2.49
CA GLU A 3 -1.53 -11.89 3.46
C GLU A 3 -0.73 -13.02 2.86
N HIS A 4 0.56 -12.93 2.95
CA HIS A 4 1.45 -13.95 2.46
C HIS A 4 2.10 -14.64 3.65
N PRO A 5 1.87 -15.93 3.86
CA PRO A 5 2.40 -16.63 5.03
C PRO A 5 3.92 -16.81 4.99
N GLY A 6 4.52 -16.57 3.88
CA GLY A 6 5.96 -16.62 3.76
C GLY A 6 6.63 -15.36 4.29
N ILE A 7 7.88 -15.19 3.93
CA ILE A 7 8.67 -14.04 4.33
C ILE A 7 8.60 -12.98 3.26
N LEU A 8 8.13 -11.78 3.62
CA LEU A 8 8.19 -10.63 2.74
C LEU A 8 9.55 -9.96 2.89
N GLN A 9 10.25 -9.84 1.78
CA GLN A 9 11.56 -9.21 1.77
C GLN A 9 11.47 -7.75 1.38
N PRO A 10 12.40 -6.90 1.83
CA PRO A 10 12.49 -5.52 1.37
C PRO A 10 12.47 -5.46 -0.15
N GLY A 11 11.73 -4.51 -0.70
CA GLY A 11 11.53 -4.40 -2.14
C GLY A 11 10.28 -5.10 -2.64
N SER A 12 9.65 -5.93 -1.83
CA SER A 12 8.38 -6.56 -2.20
C SER A 12 7.29 -5.52 -2.39
N VAL A 13 6.38 -5.81 -3.32
CA VAL A 13 5.21 -4.95 -3.58
C VAL A 13 4.01 -5.53 -2.87
N ILE A 14 3.35 -4.71 -2.06
CA ILE A 14 2.16 -5.11 -1.31
C ILE A 14 0.95 -4.42 -1.94
N GLY A 15 -0.02 -5.22 -2.36
CA GLY A 15 -1.27 -4.72 -2.91
C GLY A 15 -2.29 -4.47 -1.80
N LEU A 16 -2.95 -3.33 -1.85
CA LEU A 16 -4.00 -2.96 -0.91
C LEU A 16 -5.30 -2.69 -1.65
N LEU A 17 -6.39 -3.24 -1.15
CA LEU A 17 -7.73 -2.94 -1.66
C LEU A 17 -8.30 -1.80 -0.84
N GLY A 18 -8.51 -0.66 -1.50
CA GLY A 18 -8.94 0.55 -0.81
C GLY A 18 -7.77 1.31 -0.22
N GLY A 19 -7.75 2.61 -0.45
CA GLY A 19 -6.64 3.49 -0.05
C GLY A 19 -6.95 4.38 1.14
N GLY A 20 -7.85 3.97 2.05
CA GLY A 20 -8.24 4.76 3.20
C GLY A 20 -7.18 4.89 4.28
N GLN A 21 -7.58 5.33 5.46
CA GLN A 21 -6.62 5.65 6.54
C GLN A 21 -5.85 4.42 7.03
N LEU A 22 -6.49 3.27 7.08
CA LEU A 22 -5.77 2.06 7.49
C LEU A 22 -4.67 1.72 6.48
N ALA A 23 -4.99 1.79 5.18
CA ALA A 23 -3.99 1.57 4.14
C ALA A 23 -2.86 2.60 4.23
N ARG A 24 -3.18 3.86 4.50
CA ARG A 24 -2.19 4.90 4.72
C ARG A 24 -1.24 4.55 5.85
N MET A 25 -1.77 4.06 6.94
CA MET A 25 -0.94 3.65 8.09
C MET A 25 0.00 2.50 7.72
N LEU A 26 -0.49 1.54 6.94
CA LEU A 26 0.34 0.43 6.48
C LEU A 26 1.47 0.91 5.57
N VAL A 27 1.18 1.83 4.67
CA VAL A 27 2.19 2.41 3.77
C VAL A 27 3.27 3.13 4.59
N LEU A 28 2.85 3.95 5.53
CA LEU A 28 3.79 4.70 6.37
C LEU A 28 4.67 3.77 7.20
N ALA A 29 4.11 2.67 7.71
CA ALA A 29 4.87 1.71 8.49
C ALA A 29 5.81 0.87 7.62
N GLY A 30 5.41 0.57 6.39
CA GLY A 30 6.16 -0.34 5.53
C GLY A 30 7.25 0.32 4.71
N HIS A 31 7.10 1.60 4.34
CA HIS A 31 8.12 2.27 3.54
C HIS A 31 9.51 2.25 4.17
N PRO A 32 9.66 2.56 5.47
CA PRO A 32 10.98 2.50 6.10
C PRO A 32 11.58 1.10 6.11
N LEU A 33 10.75 0.08 5.97
CA LEU A 33 11.22 -1.30 5.89
C LEU A 33 11.57 -1.73 4.46
N GLY A 34 11.41 -0.83 3.50
CA GLY A 34 11.76 -1.10 2.12
C GLY A 34 10.64 -1.68 1.27
N PHE A 35 9.43 -1.78 1.79
CA PHE A 35 8.31 -2.29 1.00
C PHE A 35 7.75 -1.22 0.08
N LYS A 36 7.23 -1.66 -1.06
CA LYS A 36 6.50 -0.83 -2.00
C LYS A 36 5.03 -1.18 -1.94
N PHE A 37 4.18 -0.21 -2.22
CA PHE A 37 2.74 -0.40 -2.09
C PHE A 37 2.02 -0.02 -3.38
N MET A 38 0.95 -0.76 -3.65
CA MET A 38 0.07 -0.52 -4.76
C MET A 38 -1.36 -0.54 -4.21
N VAL A 39 -2.13 0.50 -4.47
CA VAL A 39 -3.47 0.63 -3.90
C VAL A 39 -4.51 0.71 -5.00
N LEU A 40 -5.58 -0.05 -4.85
CA LEU A 40 -6.75 0.00 -5.72
C LEU A 40 -7.82 0.82 -5.04
N ASP A 41 -8.13 1.99 -5.62
CA ASP A 41 -9.14 2.90 -5.08
C ASP A 41 -9.60 3.82 -6.19
N PRO A 42 -10.91 4.10 -6.31
CA PRO A 42 -11.41 5.01 -7.35
C PRO A 42 -10.92 6.45 -7.16
N ASP A 43 -10.52 6.83 -5.96
CA ASP A 43 -10.08 8.18 -5.66
C ASP A 43 -8.56 8.30 -5.80
N PRO A 44 -8.06 9.08 -6.77
CA PRO A 44 -6.62 9.27 -6.94
C PRO A 44 -5.96 10.02 -5.78
N GLU A 45 -6.77 10.65 -4.94
CA GLU A 45 -6.28 11.34 -3.75
C GLU A 45 -6.56 10.58 -2.47
N ALA A 46 -6.79 9.28 -2.57
CA ALA A 46 -6.97 8.44 -1.39
C ALA A 46 -5.78 8.58 -0.44
N PRO A 47 -6.01 8.51 0.87
CA PRO A 47 -4.95 8.73 1.86
C PRO A 47 -3.67 7.91 1.63
N ALA A 48 -3.80 6.65 1.24
CA ALA A 48 -2.62 5.82 0.98
C ALA A 48 -1.84 6.30 -0.26
N ALA A 49 -2.55 6.77 -1.29
CA ALA A 49 -1.90 7.30 -2.48
C ALA A 49 -1.11 8.57 -2.19
N GLN A 50 -1.58 9.38 -1.24
CA GLN A 50 -0.90 10.62 -0.87
C GLN A 50 0.41 10.38 -0.14
N VAL A 51 0.62 9.21 0.43
CA VAL A 51 1.85 8.90 1.15
C VAL A 51 2.78 7.97 0.37
N GLY A 52 2.58 7.89 -0.94
CA GLY A 52 3.55 7.25 -1.82
C GLY A 52 3.20 5.88 -2.35
N ALA A 53 2.01 5.36 -2.07
CA ALA A 53 1.56 4.13 -2.71
C ALA A 53 1.27 4.40 -4.19
N LYS A 54 1.61 3.46 -5.05
CA LYS A 54 1.22 3.55 -6.45
C LYS A 54 -0.29 3.35 -6.55
N HIS A 55 -0.96 4.29 -7.17
CA HIS A 55 -2.43 4.28 -7.28
C HIS A 55 -2.89 3.62 -8.57
N LEU A 56 -3.84 2.71 -8.44
CA LEU A 56 -4.58 2.13 -9.56
C LEU A 56 -6.05 2.51 -9.40
N PRO A 57 -6.65 3.18 -10.38
CA PRO A 57 -8.03 3.71 -10.27
C PRO A 57 -9.06 2.61 -10.54
N TYR A 58 -9.57 2.05 -9.48
CA TYR A 58 -10.65 1.07 -9.57
C TYR A 58 -11.79 1.40 -8.62
#